data_fd00273c099a1c7ec139f8b90541de0e
#
_entry.id   fd00273c099a1c7ec139f8b90541de0e
#
_cell.length_a   1.000
_cell.length_b   1.000
_cell.length_c   1.000
_cell.angle_alpha   90.00
_cell.angle_beta   90.00
_cell.angle_gamma   90.00
#
_symmetry.space_group_name_H-M   'P 1'
#
loop_
_entity.id
_entity.type
_entity.pdbx_description
1 polymer ?
#
loop_
_entity_poly.entity_id
_entity_poly.type
_entity_poly.pdbx_seq_one_letter_code
_entity_poly.pdbx_strand_id
1 'polypeptide(L)'
;LATIQFHTGAIIQVTLSFDVVNHQRNHMELYGTKGSIIVPDPNMFGGSVYISVTEGGRWGEHKTDKMHLGKINITASSGRSNESATNANYRSVGLSEMLYSIQQKKKHRCSGELSLHVLDIIQSTMRAANTGIPQKIITKCEKPKKFTEEEVKRLLI
;
A
#
# COMPACT_ATOMS: atom_id res chain seq x y z
N LEU A 1 15.93 9.10 -1.64
CA LEU A 1 15.80 8.55 -0.29
C LEU A 1 15.19 9.61 0.62
N ALA A 2 14.17 9.25 1.40
CA ALA A 2 13.56 10.14 2.38
C ALA A 2 13.29 9.41 3.69
N THR A 3 13.26 10.17 4.79
CA THR A 3 12.84 9.69 6.11
C THR A 3 11.62 10.49 6.55
N ILE A 4 10.56 9.81 6.97
CA ILE A 4 9.34 10.42 7.46
C ILE A 4 9.14 9.97 8.91
N GLN A 5 9.03 10.92 9.83
CA GLN A 5 8.77 10.65 11.24
C GLN A 5 7.32 11.03 11.59
N PHE A 6 6.62 10.10 12.21
CA PHE A 6 5.27 10.32 12.74
C PHE A 6 5.30 10.91 14.15
N HIS A 7 4.26 11.61 14.54
CA HIS A 7 4.11 12.13 15.90
C HIS A 7 4.06 11.02 16.97
N THR A 8 3.74 9.80 16.58
CA THR A 8 3.77 8.60 17.44
C THR A 8 5.17 8.05 17.69
N GLY A 9 6.20 8.60 17.03
CA GLY A 9 7.57 8.10 17.07
C GLY A 9 7.91 7.07 16.00
N ALA A 10 6.95 6.56 15.25
CA ALA A 10 7.22 5.65 14.13
C ALA A 10 8.00 6.38 13.02
N ILE A 11 8.91 5.67 12.37
CA ILE A 11 9.76 6.18 11.30
C ILE A 11 9.57 5.33 10.04
N ILE A 12 9.40 5.98 8.90
CA ILE A 12 9.42 5.34 7.58
C ILE A 12 10.66 5.82 6.83
N GLN A 13 11.38 4.88 6.23
CA GLN A 13 12.38 5.16 5.20
C GLN A 13 11.82 4.80 3.83
N VAL A 14 11.89 5.74 2.89
CA VAL A 14 11.38 5.59 1.52
C VAL A 14 12.55 5.65 0.57
N THR A 15 12.71 4.64 -0.29
CA THR A 15 13.67 4.63 -1.39
C THR A 15 12.89 4.50 -2.70
N LEU A 16 13.02 5.47 -3.59
CA LEU A 16 12.40 5.46 -4.90
C LEU A 16 13.50 5.72 -5.95
N SER A 17 13.50 4.94 -7.02
CA SER A 17 14.36 5.13 -8.18
C SER A 17 13.71 4.55 -9.42
N PHE A 18 13.88 5.23 -10.56
CA PHE A 18 13.53 4.73 -11.89
C PHE A 18 14.76 4.30 -12.72
N ASP A 19 15.97 4.54 -12.18
CA ASP A 19 17.24 4.28 -12.87
C ASP A 19 17.85 2.91 -12.49
N VAL A 20 17.04 2.03 -11.91
CA VAL A 20 17.47 0.70 -11.46
C VAL A 20 16.93 -0.36 -12.40
N VAL A 21 17.81 -1.06 -13.08
CA VAL A 21 17.44 -2.14 -14.01
C VAL A 21 16.79 -3.32 -13.26
N ASN A 22 17.31 -3.66 -12.08
CA ASN A 22 16.79 -4.75 -11.23
C ASN A 22 17.22 -4.54 -9.77
N HIS A 23 16.45 -5.12 -8.83
CA HIS A 23 16.78 -5.10 -7.41
C HIS A 23 16.26 -6.36 -6.70
N GLN A 24 16.83 -6.67 -5.53
CA GLN A 24 16.43 -7.79 -4.67
C GLN A 24 15.83 -7.31 -3.32
N ARG A 25 15.48 -6.03 -3.20
CA ARG A 25 14.87 -5.49 -1.98
C ARG A 25 13.40 -5.85 -1.93
N ASN A 26 12.90 -6.14 -0.74
CA ASN A 26 11.46 -6.25 -0.51
C ASN A 26 10.77 -4.89 -0.76
N HIS A 27 9.54 -4.94 -1.27
CA HIS A 27 8.79 -3.72 -1.57
C HIS A 27 8.43 -2.94 -0.29
N MET A 28 8.10 -3.66 0.79
CA MET A 28 7.79 -3.05 2.08
C MET A 28 8.18 -4.00 3.22
N GLU A 29 8.79 -3.44 4.24
CA GLU A 29 9.14 -4.12 5.47
C GLU A 29 8.67 -3.30 6.67
N LEU A 30 8.11 -3.96 7.66
CA LEU A 30 7.61 -3.37 8.90
C LEU A 30 8.34 -4.01 10.07
N TYR A 31 8.91 -3.20 10.93
CA TYR A 31 9.63 -3.66 12.10
C TYR A 31 8.97 -3.09 13.35
N GLY A 32 8.55 -3.95 14.24
CA GLY A 32 7.89 -3.58 15.49
C GLY A 32 8.43 -4.37 16.68
N THR A 33 8.06 -3.94 17.87
CA THR A 33 8.49 -4.58 19.13
C THR A 33 7.93 -5.98 19.33
N LYS A 34 6.93 -6.39 18.55
CA LYS A 34 6.28 -7.71 18.64
C LYS A 34 6.56 -8.61 17.44
N GLY A 35 7.36 -8.14 16.49
CA GLY A 35 7.68 -8.90 15.30
C GLY A 35 7.92 -8.03 14.08
N SER A 36 8.28 -8.68 12.99
CA SER A 36 8.57 -8.07 11.71
C SER A 36 7.70 -8.67 10.62
N ILE A 37 7.38 -7.87 9.60
CA ILE A 37 6.51 -8.27 8.50
C ILE A 37 7.16 -7.84 7.19
N ILE A 38 7.22 -8.76 6.22
CA ILE A 38 7.55 -8.46 4.83
C ILE A 38 6.24 -8.49 4.05
N VAL A 39 5.94 -7.39 3.36
CA VAL A 39 4.73 -7.22 2.57
C VAL A 39 5.08 -7.29 1.09
N PRO A 40 4.31 -8.02 0.26
CA PRO A 40 4.52 -8.06 -1.18
C PRO A 40 4.24 -6.68 -1.81
N ASP A 41 4.47 -6.56 -3.11
CA ASP A 41 4.20 -5.32 -3.84
C ASP A 41 2.72 -4.88 -3.66
N PRO A 42 2.45 -3.77 -2.96
CA PRO A 42 1.08 -3.32 -2.72
C PRO A 42 0.34 -2.94 -4.01
N ASN A 43 1.06 -2.67 -5.10
CA ASN A 43 0.48 -2.41 -6.40
C ASN A 43 -0.16 -3.67 -7.02
N MET A 44 0.20 -4.85 -6.54
CA MET A 44 -0.32 -6.14 -7.00
C MET A 44 -1.44 -6.70 -6.14
N PHE A 45 -1.90 -6.00 -5.12
CA PHE A 45 -2.94 -6.36 -4.15
C PHE A 45 -2.57 -7.55 -3.27
N GLY A 46 -2.51 -8.75 -3.81
CA GLY A 46 -2.21 -9.98 -3.09
C GLY A 46 -0.76 -10.40 -3.18
N GLY A 47 -0.46 -11.53 -2.58
CA GLY A 47 0.86 -12.16 -2.56
C GLY A 47 1.15 -12.83 -1.23
N SER A 48 2.40 -13.28 -1.04
CA SER A 48 2.83 -13.85 0.22
C SER A 48 3.30 -12.77 1.19
N VAL A 49 2.73 -12.76 2.38
CA VAL A 49 3.19 -11.96 3.52
C VAL A 49 4.03 -12.86 4.40
N TYR A 50 5.21 -12.41 4.79
CA TYR A 50 6.07 -13.16 5.70
C TYR A 50 6.09 -12.47 7.06
N ILE A 51 5.95 -13.25 8.14
CA ILE A 51 5.89 -12.75 9.51
C ILE A 51 6.91 -13.50 10.36
N SER A 52 7.68 -12.78 11.16
CA SER A 52 8.54 -13.32 12.19
C SER A 52 8.24 -12.66 13.53
N VAL A 53 7.97 -13.44 14.57
CA VAL A 53 7.63 -12.97 15.92
C VAL A 53 8.67 -13.37 16.97
N THR A 54 9.73 -14.04 16.55
CA THR A 54 10.82 -14.50 17.42
C THR A 54 12.14 -13.94 16.91
N GLU A 55 12.96 -13.40 17.78
CA GLU A 55 14.30 -12.91 17.44
C GLU A 55 15.15 -14.07 16.86
N GLY A 56 15.76 -13.84 15.69
CA GLY A 56 16.46 -14.87 14.94
C GLY A 56 15.57 -16.02 14.42
N GLY A 57 14.25 -15.90 14.58
CA GLY A 57 13.28 -16.93 14.22
C GLY A 57 13.05 -17.05 12.72
N ARG A 58 12.38 -18.14 12.34
CA ARG A 58 11.99 -18.37 10.94
C ARG A 58 10.85 -17.46 10.55
N TRP A 59 10.83 -17.05 9.29
CA TRP A 59 9.73 -16.34 8.68
C TRP A 59 8.60 -17.32 8.31
N GLY A 60 7.40 -17.09 8.84
CA GLY A 60 6.18 -17.82 8.45
C GLY A 60 5.55 -17.19 7.23
N GLU A 61 5.27 -17.97 6.20
CA GLU A 61 4.56 -17.51 5.00
C GLU A 61 3.06 -17.54 5.22
N HIS A 62 2.38 -16.45 4.86
CA HIS A 62 0.93 -16.29 4.88
C HIS A 62 0.45 -15.84 3.50
N LYS A 63 -0.20 -16.74 2.76
CA LYS A 63 -0.80 -16.45 1.45
C LYS A 63 -2.11 -15.69 1.61
N THR A 64 -2.31 -14.70 0.77
CA THR A 64 -3.50 -13.83 0.83
C THR A 64 -4.61 -14.25 -0.14
N ASP A 65 -4.40 -15.23 -0.98
CA ASP A 65 -5.29 -15.66 -2.07
C ASP A 65 -6.73 -16.00 -1.66
N LYS A 66 -6.90 -16.42 -0.40
CA LYS A 66 -8.22 -16.71 0.20
C LYS A 66 -8.91 -15.49 0.82
N MET A 67 -8.22 -14.37 0.90
CA MET A 67 -8.79 -13.12 1.42
C MET A 67 -9.50 -12.35 0.30
N HIS A 68 -10.47 -11.53 0.67
CA HIS A 68 -11.07 -10.61 -0.30
C HIS A 68 -10.01 -9.61 -0.80
N LEU A 69 -9.96 -9.35 -2.10
CA LEU A 69 -8.89 -8.61 -2.80
C LEU A 69 -7.49 -9.17 -2.57
N GLY A 70 -7.38 -10.42 -2.13
CA GLY A 70 -6.10 -11.03 -1.75
C GLY A 70 -5.41 -11.82 -2.86
N LYS A 71 -6.00 -11.92 -4.05
CA LYS A 71 -5.35 -12.52 -5.22
C LYS A 71 -4.38 -11.53 -5.85
N ILE A 72 -3.33 -12.04 -6.48
CA ILE A 72 -2.38 -11.18 -7.21
C ILE A 72 -3.11 -10.56 -8.41
N ASN A 73 -3.04 -9.24 -8.53
CA ASN A 73 -3.59 -8.51 -9.65
C ASN A 73 -2.62 -8.54 -10.82
N ILE A 74 -3.00 -9.20 -11.92
CA ILE A 74 -2.23 -9.16 -13.17
C ILE A 74 -2.67 -7.96 -14.00
N THR A 75 -1.70 -7.14 -14.37
CA THR A 75 -1.86 -6.19 -15.46
C THR A 75 -1.01 -6.65 -16.64
N ALA A 76 -1.48 -6.41 -17.87
CA ALA A 76 -0.76 -6.76 -19.09
C ALA A 76 0.67 -6.17 -19.13
N SER A 77 0.93 -5.10 -18.38
CA SER A 77 2.23 -4.44 -18.27
C SER A 77 3.20 -5.10 -17.28
N SER A 78 2.74 -6.05 -16.45
CA SER A 78 3.60 -6.64 -15.41
C SER A 78 4.57 -7.73 -15.93
N GLY A 79 4.46 -8.14 -17.19
CA GLY A 79 5.28 -9.21 -17.78
C GLY A 79 5.17 -10.58 -17.12
N ARG A 80 4.34 -10.72 -16.09
CA ARG A 80 4.13 -11.95 -15.32
C ARG A 80 2.98 -12.78 -15.87
N SER A 81 3.09 -13.14 -17.16
CA SER A 81 2.04 -13.89 -17.88
C SER A 81 1.89 -15.36 -17.45
N ASN A 82 2.75 -15.88 -16.57
CA ASN A 82 2.82 -17.31 -16.25
C ASN A 82 2.33 -17.68 -14.83
N GLU A 83 1.81 -16.75 -14.05
CA GLU A 83 1.26 -17.09 -12.73
C GLU A 83 -0.21 -17.49 -12.86
N SER A 84 -0.48 -18.76 -12.50
CA SER A 84 -1.75 -19.47 -12.65
C SER A 84 -2.92 -18.87 -11.80
N ALA A 85 -4.05 -19.49 -11.93
CA ALA A 85 -5.39 -19.44 -11.23
C ALA A 85 -5.65 -18.52 -10.01
N THR A 86 -4.65 -17.88 -9.40
CA THR A 86 -4.78 -16.93 -8.28
C THR A 86 -4.93 -15.49 -8.73
N ASN A 87 -4.88 -15.25 -10.03
CA ASN A 87 -4.83 -13.92 -10.61
C ASN A 87 -6.22 -13.29 -10.71
N ALA A 88 -6.27 -11.99 -10.47
CA ALA A 88 -7.50 -11.21 -10.55
C ALA A 88 -7.23 -9.83 -11.15
N ASN A 89 -8.27 -9.15 -11.60
CA ASN A 89 -8.19 -7.76 -12.02
C ASN A 89 -9.01 -6.88 -11.05
N TYR A 90 -8.32 -6.18 -10.16
CA TYR A 90 -8.94 -5.31 -9.17
C TYR A 90 -8.79 -3.81 -9.49
N ARG A 91 -8.23 -3.45 -10.64
CA ARG A 91 -7.91 -2.05 -10.99
C ARG A 91 -9.13 -1.12 -11.00
N SER A 92 -10.31 -1.64 -11.30
CA SER A 92 -11.55 -0.85 -11.32
C SER A 92 -12.22 -0.70 -9.95
N VAL A 93 -11.80 -1.45 -8.93
CA VAL A 93 -12.46 -1.47 -7.61
C VAL A 93 -12.54 -0.07 -6.99
N GLY A 94 -11.46 0.72 -7.07
CA GLY A 94 -11.46 2.08 -6.53
C GLY A 94 -12.47 2.99 -7.22
N LEU A 95 -12.61 2.90 -8.55
CA LEU A 95 -13.61 3.66 -9.31
C LEU A 95 -15.02 3.20 -8.98
N SER A 96 -15.27 1.89 -8.94
CA SER A 96 -16.56 1.32 -8.56
C SER A 96 -16.99 1.77 -7.15
N GLU A 97 -16.05 1.76 -6.19
CA GLU A 97 -16.30 2.22 -4.83
C GLU A 97 -16.65 3.70 -4.78
N MET A 98 -15.92 4.53 -5.53
CA MET A 98 -16.20 5.96 -5.61
C MET A 98 -17.62 6.22 -6.16
N LEU A 99 -17.98 5.61 -7.28
CA LEU A 99 -19.29 5.75 -7.91
C LEU A 99 -20.41 5.29 -6.97
N TYR A 100 -20.24 4.13 -6.36
CA TYR A 100 -21.19 3.60 -5.38
C TYR A 100 -21.35 4.55 -4.18
N SER A 101 -20.25 5.07 -3.65
CA SER A 101 -20.27 5.99 -2.51
C SER A 101 -20.99 7.29 -2.85
N ILE A 102 -20.79 7.84 -4.06
CA ILE A 102 -21.49 9.05 -4.56
C ILE A 102 -23.00 8.78 -4.62
N GLN A 103 -23.42 7.65 -5.21
CA GLN A 103 -24.83 7.26 -5.27
C GLN A 103 -25.48 7.14 -3.88
N GLN A 104 -24.72 6.61 -2.91
CA GLN A 104 -25.17 6.45 -1.52
C GLN A 104 -24.98 7.71 -0.66
N LYS A 105 -24.50 8.82 -1.22
CA LYS A 105 -24.16 10.06 -0.50
C LYS A 105 -23.21 9.82 0.69
N LYS A 106 -22.25 8.91 0.50
CA LYS A 106 -21.22 8.55 1.50
C LYS A 106 -19.84 9.03 1.05
N LYS A 107 -18.93 9.20 2.00
CA LYS A 107 -17.53 9.51 1.71
C LYS A 107 -16.86 8.25 1.14
N HIS A 108 -16.24 8.39 -0.03
CA HIS A 108 -15.43 7.32 -0.63
C HIS A 108 -14.01 7.30 -0.04
N ARG A 109 -13.33 6.15 -0.16
CA ARG A 109 -12.02 5.92 0.47
C ARG A 109 -10.92 6.77 -0.13
N CYS A 110 -10.86 6.84 -1.45
CA CYS A 110 -9.89 7.68 -2.16
C CYS A 110 -10.42 9.13 -2.24
N SER A 111 -10.52 9.79 -1.08
CA SER A 111 -11.08 11.14 -0.97
C SER A 111 -10.08 12.23 -1.37
N GLY A 112 -10.61 13.43 -1.67
CA GLY A 112 -9.78 14.59 -1.97
C GLY A 112 -8.83 14.94 -0.83
N GLU A 113 -9.26 14.78 0.44
CA GLU A 113 -8.40 15.02 1.60
C GLU A 113 -7.22 14.03 1.67
N LEU A 114 -7.46 12.75 1.35
CA LEU A 114 -6.37 11.76 1.27
C LEU A 114 -5.40 12.11 0.15
N SER A 115 -5.91 12.47 -1.02
CA SER A 115 -5.08 12.86 -2.17
C SER A 115 -4.26 14.11 -1.88
N LEU A 116 -4.85 15.11 -1.24
CA LEU A 116 -4.16 16.33 -0.81
C LEU A 116 -3.07 16.01 0.22
N HIS A 117 -3.34 15.12 1.18
CA HIS A 117 -2.35 14.72 2.18
C HIS A 117 -1.16 14.00 1.56
N VAL A 118 -1.41 13.09 0.62
CA VAL A 118 -0.33 12.41 -0.12
C VAL A 118 0.50 13.42 -0.93
N LEU A 119 -0.16 14.37 -1.59
CA LEU A 119 0.53 15.43 -2.35
C LEU A 119 1.40 16.32 -1.43
N ASP A 120 0.90 16.69 -0.24
CA ASP A 120 1.68 17.46 0.74
C ASP A 120 2.93 16.69 1.20
N ILE A 121 2.82 15.38 1.44
CA ILE A 121 3.98 14.53 1.76
C ILE A 121 5.00 14.56 0.63
N ILE A 122 4.58 14.38 -0.62
CA ILE A 122 5.47 14.40 -1.80
C ILE A 122 6.16 15.76 -1.91
N GLN A 123 5.41 16.84 -1.90
CA GLN A 123 5.94 18.19 -2.04
C GLN A 123 6.87 18.57 -0.89
N SER A 124 6.54 18.18 0.33
CA SER A 124 7.37 18.43 1.50
C SER A 124 8.67 17.62 1.45
N THR A 125 8.63 16.39 0.95
CA THR A 125 9.82 15.57 0.71
C THR A 125 10.75 16.25 -0.31
N MET A 126 10.21 16.76 -1.41
CA MET A 126 10.98 17.49 -2.42
C MET A 126 11.58 18.78 -1.85
N ARG A 127 10.81 19.56 -1.08
CA ARG A 127 11.33 20.76 -0.41
C ARG A 127 12.45 20.41 0.57
N ALA A 128 12.30 19.36 1.36
CA ALA A 128 13.35 18.90 2.28
C ALA A 128 14.63 18.51 1.53
N ALA A 129 14.52 17.83 0.40
CA ALA A 129 15.66 17.45 -0.44
C ALA A 129 16.40 18.69 -1.00
N ASN A 130 15.65 19.69 -1.44
CA ASN A 130 16.22 20.91 -2.04
C ASN A 130 16.85 21.85 -1.00
N THR A 131 16.31 21.89 0.21
CA THR A 131 16.74 22.85 1.25
C THR A 131 17.66 22.23 2.30
N GLY A 132 17.72 20.91 2.40
CA GLY A 132 18.41 20.20 3.49
C GLY A 132 17.73 20.36 4.85
N ILE A 133 16.52 20.94 4.91
CA ILE A 133 15.80 21.25 6.15
C ILE A 133 14.56 20.36 6.25
N PRO A 134 14.33 19.68 7.38
CA PRO A 134 13.12 18.90 7.61
C PRO A 134 11.85 19.75 7.42
N GLN A 135 10.85 19.21 6.75
CA GLN A 135 9.57 19.86 6.49
C GLN A 135 8.47 19.27 7.34
N LYS A 136 7.60 20.13 7.87
CA LYS A 136 6.42 19.69 8.62
C LYS A 136 5.27 19.46 7.64
N ILE A 137 4.66 18.28 7.69
CA ILE A 137 3.41 18.00 6.99
C ILE A 137 2.27 18.72 7.70
N ILE A 138 1.52 19.56 7.00
CA ILE A 138 0.48 20.40 7.58
C ILE A 138 -0.93 19.85 7.39
N THR A 139 -1.14 19.08 6.34
CA THR A 139 -2.44 18.45 6.06
C THR A 139 -2.67 17.25 6.95
N LYS A 140 -3.94 16.88 7.12
CA LYS A 140 -4.35 15.68 7.85
C LYS A 140 -5.45 14.98 7.06
N CYS A 141 -5.49 13.66 7.14
CA CYS A 141 -6.60 12.86 6.66
C CYS A 141 -6.89 11.72 7.63
N GLU A 142 -8.13 11.27 7.65
CA GLU A 142 -8.49 10.05 8.36
C GLU A 142 -8.05 8.82 7.58
N LYS A 143 -7.58 7.81 8.29
CA LYS A 143 -7.26 6.52 7.68
C LYS A 143 -8.55 5.92 7.09
N PRO A 144 -8.60 5.58 5.79
CA PRO A 144 -9.76 4.92 5.20
C PRO A 144 -10.05 3.58 5.88
N LYS A 145 -11.33 3.27 6.06
CA LYS A 145 -11.75 1.95 6.55
C LYS A 145 -11.36 0.88 5.54
N LYS A 146 -10.89 -0.27 6.02
CA LYS A 146 -10.69 -1.43 5.12
C LYS A 146 -12.01 -1.88 4.52
N PHE A 147 -11.91 -2.49 3.34
CA PHE A 147 -13.05 -3.14 2.73
C PHE A 147 -13.53 -4.33 3.57
N THR A 148 -14.84 -4.49 3.66
CA THR A 148 -15.43 -5.74 4.11
C THR A 148 -15.60 -6.70 2.94
N GLU A 149 -15.76 -7.98 3.22
CA GLU A 149 -16.02 -8.99 2.19
C GLU A 149 -17.30 -8.70 1.39
N GLU A 150 -18.35 -8.23 2.06
CA GLU A 150 -19.63 -7.87 1.45
C GLU A 150 -19.48 -6.66 0.49
N GLU A 151 -18.73 -5.65 0.90
CA GLU A 151 -18.43 -4.50 0.04
C GLU A 151 -17.71 -4.95 -1.22
N VAL A 152 -16.68 -5.79 -1.09
CA VAL A 152 -15.90 -6.28 -2.23
C VAL A 152 -16.77 -7.12 -3.17
N LYS A 153 -17.59 -8.03 -2.66
CA LYS A 153 -18.53 -8.81 -3.49
C LYS A 153 -19.47 -7.92 -4.30
N ARG A 154 -19.90 -6.80 -3.74
CA ARG A 154 -20.76 -5.83 -4.43
C ARG A 154 -20.03 -5.02 -5.50
N LEU A 155 -18.76 -4.74 -5.30
CA LEU A 155 -17.96 -3.88 -6.20
C LEU A 155 -17.32 -4.65 -7.38
N LEU A 156 -17.27 -5.97 -7.29
CA LEU A 156 -16.64 -6.84 -8.29
C LEU A 156 -17.64 -7.53 -9.24
N ILE A 157 -18.91 -7.13 -9.21
CA ILE A 157 -19.96 -7.66 -10.10
C ILE A 157 -19.81 -7.09 -11.49
#